data_d423c271d2644bbf38549040f37496ab
#
_entry.id   d423c271d2644bbf38549040f37496ab
#
_cell.length_a   1.000
_cell.length_b   1.000
_cell.length_c   1.000
_cell.angle_alpha   90.00
_cell.angle_beta   90.00
_cell.angle_gamma   90.00
#
_symmetry.space_group_name_H-M   'P 1'
#
loop_
_entity.id
_entity.type
_entity.pdbx_description
1 polymer ?
#
loop_
_entity_poly.entity_id
_entity_poly.type
_entity_poly.pdbx_seq_one_letter_code
_entity_poly.pdbx_strand_id
1 'polypeptide(L)'
;MSEFFHISVLLRECLDGLDIKPDGIYVDGTLGGAGHSSQIAKRLTTGRLIGIDRDPIALKAAGERLKPFENNVTLVHSNFCEIAQVLQDLNVSGVDGILLDLGVSSPQLDDAARGFSYMMDAPLDMRMNSQDTLDAYQVVNTWSQEELRRILYTYGEERYAPQIAAAICRRRAEKPIETTLQLVDVIRSAMPPAALREKQHPAKRSFQAIRIAVNDELGSVEKVMRDAIPLLNPGGRLAIITFHSLEDRIVKLGMAEAAKGCTCPPSFPVCVCGKKPKVKLISRKPIVASDEELEANPRSRSAKLRVCEKL
;
A
#
# COMPACT_ATOMS: atom_id res chain seq x y z
N MET A 1 4.42 29.66 -8.44
CA MET A 1 4.48 28.20 -8.29
C MET A 1 3.75 27.89 -6.99
N SER A 2 2.54 27.34 -7.05
CA SER A 2 1.81 26.92 -5.86
C SER A 2 2.53 25.71 -5.29
N GLU A 3 3.14 25.84 -4.12
CA GLU A 3 3.57 24.70 -3.34
C GLU A 3 2.34 23.83 -3.06
N PHE A 4 2.21 22.73 -3.78
CA PHE A 4 1.24 21.71 -3.45
C PHE A 4 1.67 21.07 -2.13
N PHE A 5 1.09 21.56 -1.03
CA PHE A 5 1.22 20.92 0.27
C PHE A 5 0.54 19.55 0.20
N HIS A 6 1.33 18.53 0.00
CA HIS A 6 0.85 17.15 0.13
C HIS A 6 0.48 16.89 1.59
N ILE A 7 -0.82 16.81 1.87
CA ILE A 7 -1.34 16.46 3.20
C ILE A 7 -1.30 14.93 3.30
N SER A 8 -0.56 14.42 4.28
CA SER A 8 -0.52 12.98 4.57
C SER A 8 -1.88 12.51 5.05
N VAL A 9 -2.34 11.38 4.52
CA VAL A 9 -3.63 10.79 4.84
C VAL A 9 -3.66 10.28 6.27
N LEU A 10 -4.72 10.61 7.05
CA LEU A 10 -4.91 10.16 8.44
C LEU A 10 -3.68 10.44 9.33
N LEU A 11 -3.00 11.58 9.10
CA LEU A 11 -1.73 11.89 9.76
C LEU A 11 -1.85 11.85 11.28
N ARG A 12 -2.84 12.54 11.85
CA ARG A 12 -3.06 12.59 13.28
C ARG A 12 -3.35 11.22 13.86
N GLU A 13 -4.25 10.49 13.23
CA GLU A 13 -4.69 9.16 13.63
C GLU A 13 -3.53 8.14 13.58
N CYS A 14 -2.62 8.27 12.62
CA CYS A 14 -1.41 7.44 12.55
C CYS A 14 -0.45 7.74 13.71
N LEU A 15 -0.21 9.01 14.00
CA LEU A 15 0.68 9.41 15.09
C LEU A 15 0.13 9.01 16.45
N ASP A 16 -1.18 9.19 16.67
CA ASP A 16 -1.88 8.76 17.89
C ASP A 16 -1.89 7.22 17.98
N GLY A 17 -2.11 6.54 16.84
CA GLY A 17 -2.07 5.09 16.72
C GLY A 17 -0.71 4.49 17.06
N LEU A 18 0.38 5.12 16.62
CA LEU A 18 1.75 4.67 16.89
C LEU A 18 2.19 4.89 18.34
N ASP A 19 1.59 5.84 19.07
CA ASP A 19 1.97 6.17 20.48
C ASP A 19 3.47 6.42 20.64
N ILE A 20 3.98 7.41 19.91
CA ILE A 20 5.39 7.61 19.68
C ILE A 20 6.12 7.97 20.98
N LYS A 21 7.12 7.15 21.35
CA LYS A 21 8.05 7.37 22.44
C LYS A 21 9.29 8.11 21.94
N PRO A 22 9.80 9.14 22.68
CA PRO A 22 10.92 9.95 22.20
C PRO A 22 12.24 9.20 21.99
N ASP A 23 12.42 8.06 22.64
CA ASP A 23 13.59 7.18 22.59
C ASP A 23 13.35 5.90 21.77
N GLY A 24 12.15 5.73 21.20
CA GLY A 24 11.76 4.52 20.47
C GLY A 24 12.35 4.43 19.06
N ILE A 25 12.30 3.21 18.50
CA ILE A 25 12.70 2.92 17.12
C ILE A 25 11.45 2.71 16.28
N TYR A 26 11.32 3.48 15.21
CA TYR A 26 10.16 3.44 14.31
C TYR A 26 10.56 3.12 12.88
N VAL A 27 9.69 2.41 12.17
CA VAL A 27 9.83 2.14 10.74
C VAL A 27 8.65 2.76 10.00
N ASP A 28 8.94 3.57 8.99
CA ASP A 28 7.98 3.96 7.96
C ASP A 28 8.33 3.16 6.70
N GLY A 29 7.53 2.13 6.40
CA GLY A 29 7.80 1.21 5.29
C GLY A 29 7.35 1.73 3.94
N THR A 30 6.69 2.89 3.91
CA THR A 30 6.12 3.54 2.72
C THR A 30 6.39 5.04 2.78
N LEU A 31 7.68 5.36 2.81
CA LEU A 31 8.20 6.69 3.11
C LEU A 31 7.61 7.81 2.24
N GLY A 32 7.45 7.56 0.93
CA GLY A 32 6.93 8.53 -0.03
C GLY A 32 7.64 9.88 0.08
N GLY A 33 6.87 10.98 0.16
CA GLY A 33 7.38 12.33 0.40
C GLY A 33 7.71 12.64 1.86
N ALA A 34 7.82 11.63 2.73
CA ALA A 34 8.14 11.73 4.15
C ALA A 34 7.17 12.61 4.97
N GLY A 35 5.88 12.63 4.62
CA GLY A 35 4.89 13.40 5.34
C GLY A 35 4.67 12.90 6.76
N HIS A 36 4.37 11.61 6.92
CA HIS A 36 4.28 10.95 8.22
C HIS A 36 5.64 10.92 8.92
N SER A 37 6.68 10.49 8.21
CA SER A 37 8.05 10.37 8.72
C SER A 37 8.58 11.66 9.32
N SER A 38 8.34 12.83 8.72
CA SER A 38 8.76 14.10 9.28
C SER A 38 8.09 14.43 10.61
N GLN A 39 6.84 14.01 10.81
CA GLN A 39 6.13 14.20 12.08
C GLN A 39 6.51 13.18 13.14
N ILE A 40 6.90 11.97 12.74
CA ILE A 40 7.51 10.97 13.62
C ILE A 40 8.87 11.49 14.08
N ALA A 41 9.75 11.88 13.15
CA ALA A 41 11.09 12.37 13.46
C ALA A 41 11.10 13.58 14.42
N LYS A 42 10.15 14.49 14.29
CA LYS A 42 9.98 15.64 15.21
C LYS A 42 9.69 15.24 16.67
N ARG A 43 9.15 14.04 16.91
CA ARG A 43 8.83 13.53 18.26
C ARG A 43 9.96 12.72 18.88
N LEU A 44 10.96 12.35 18.08
CA LEU A 44 12.12 11.60 18.55
C LEU A 44 13.18 12.54 19.11
N THR A 45 13.78 12.16 20.23
CA THR A 45 14.94 12.83 20.85
C THR A 45 16.20 11.98 20.69
N THR A 46 16.22 10.81 21.30
CA THR A 46 17.29 9.82 21.20
C THR A 46 16.88 8.60 20.37
N GLY A 47 15.61 8.51 20.00
CA GLY A 47 15.06 7.44 19.17
C GLY A 47 15.52 7.52 17.72
N ARG A 48 15.15 6.51 16.93
CA ARG A 48 15.56 6.35 15.54
C ARG A 48 14.35 6.12 14.62
N LEU A 49 14.36 6.73 13.44
CA LEU A 49 13.42 6.47 12.36
C LEU A 49 14.14 5.77 11.20
N ILE A 50 13.58 4.66 10.73
CA ILE A 50 14.02 3.95 9.54
C ILE A 50 12.94 4.14 8.49
N GLY A 51 13.26 4.86 7.41
CA GLY A 51 12.36 5.09 6.28
C GLY A 51 12.70 4.14 5.13
N ILE A 52 11.75 3.36 4.68
CA ILE A 52 11.89 2.42 3.57
C ILE A 52 11.01 2.90 2.42
N ASP A 53 11.54 2.91 1.21
CA ASP A 53 10.74 3.08 0.00
C ASP A 53 11.36 2.30 -1.15
N ARG A 54 10.53 1.79 -2.05
CA ARG A 54 10.96 1.13 -3.27
C ARG A 54 11.17 2.09 -4.44
N ASP A 55 10.69 3.34 -4.32
CA ASP A 55 10.83 4.38 -5.34
C ASP A 55 12.06 5.25 -5.04
N PRO A 56 13.11 5.22 -5.90
CA PRO A 56 14.29 6.07 -5.71
C PRO A 56 13.98 7.57 -5.72
N ILE A 57 12.92 7.97 -6.44
CA ILE A 57 12.49 9.38 -6.51
C ILE A 57 11.93 9.81 -5.17
N ALA A 58 11.10 8.94 -4.55
CA ALA A 58 10.56 9.19 -3.21
C ALA A 58 11.67 9.31 -2.17
N LEU A 59 12.65 8.40 -2.18
CA LEU A 59 13.80 8.44 -1.27
C LEU A 59 14.61 9.73 -1.38
N LYS A 60 14.82 10.24 -2.59
CA LYS A 60 15.53 11.51 -2.80
C LYS A 60 14.74 12.68 -2.19
N ALA A 61 13.46 12.79 -2.49
CA ALA A 61 12.60 13.84 -1.95
C ALA A 61 12.48 13.77 -0.42
N ALA A 62 12.35 12.56 0.13
CA ALA A 62 12.32 12.32 1.57
C ALA A 62 13.63 12.71 2.24
N GLY A 63 14.78 12.41 1.62
CA GLY A 63 16.09 12.79 2.14
C GLY A 63 16.24 14.31 2.30
N GLU A 64 15.77 15.09 1.35
CA GLU A 64 15.77 16.56 1.43
C GLU A 64 14.85 17.03 2.58
N ARG A 65 13.66 16.47 2.70
CA ARG A 65 12.70 16.85 3.74
C ARG A 65 13.12 16.45 5.15
N LEU A 66 13.79 15.31 5.28
CA LEU A 66 14.25 14.77 6.57
C LEU A 66 15.65 15.23 6.97
N LYS A 67 16.31 16.03 6.15
CA LYS A 67 17.65 16.57 6.42
C LYS A 67 17.79 17.22 7.83
N PRO A 68 16.79 17.97 8.35
CA PRO A 68 16.87 18.50 9.73
C PRO A 68 16.96 17.43 10.83
N PHE A 69 16.67 16.17 10.51
CA PHE A 69 16.62 15.02 11.42
C PHE A 69 17.65 13.93 11.06
N GLU A 70 18.65 14.24 10.22
CA GLU A 70 19.59 13.27 9.64
C GLU A 70 20.31 12.39 10.67
N ASN A 71 20.54 12.90 11.89
CA ASN A 71 21.17 12.13 12.96
C ASN A 71 20.30 10.99 13.51
N ASN A 72 18.97 11.09 13.35
CA ASN A 72 18.00 10.14 13.90
C ASN A 72 17.29 9.34 12.79
N VAL A 73 17.60 9.60 11.51
CA VAL A 73 16.90 9.01 10.37
C VAL A 73 17.85 8.20 9.51
N THR A 74 17.42 7.00 9.14
CA THR A 74 18.10 6.15 8.16
C THR A 74 17.13 5.86 7.01
N LEU A 75 17.56 6.11 5.77
CA LEU A 75 16.76 5.84 4.57
C LEU A 75 17.27 4.60 3.86
N VAL A 76 16.37 3.70 3.45
CA VAL A 76 16.70 2.43 2.82
C VAL A 76 15.89 2.26 1.54
N HIS A 77 16.57 2.01 0.42
CA HIS A 77 15.93 1.62 -0.84
C HIS A 77 15.58 0.13 -0.80
N SER A 78 14.33 -0.18 -0.47
CA SER A 78 13.82 -1.55 -0.39
C SER A 78 12.30 -1.56 -0.48
N ASN A 79 11.72 -2.73 -0.65
CA ASN A 79 10.29 -2.93 -0.48
C ASN A 79 9.98 -3.16 1.01
N PHE A 80 8.89 -2.59 1.53
CA PHE A 80 8.45 -2.81 2.92
C PHE A 80 8.24 -4.28 3.27
N CYS A 81 7.97 -5.14 2.30
CA CYS A 81 7.87 -6.58 2.55
C CYS A 81 9.21 -7.22 2.93
N GLU A 82 10.33 -6.54 2.69
CA GLU A 82 11.68 -6.99 3.12
C GLU A 82 12.11 -6.38 4.47
N ILE A 83 11.16 -5.87 5.24
CA ILE A 83 11.42 -5.19 6.54
C ILE A 83 12.30 -6.03 7.48
N ALA A 84 12.11 -7.35 7.50
CA ALA A 84 12.92 -8.24 8.35
C ALA A 84 14.39 -8.23 7.96
N GLN A 85 14.69 -8.29 6.66
CA GLN A 85 16.06 -8.21 6.14
C GLN A 85 16.67 -6.83 6.39
N VAL A 86 15.90 -5.78 6.13
CA VAL A 86 16.35 -4.39 6.38
C VAL A 86 16.75 -4.17 7.83
N LEU A 87 15.94 -4.64 8.79
CA LEU A 87 16.24 -4.50 10.21
C LEU A 87 17.45 -5.35 10.62
N GLN A 88 17.58 -6.56 10.07
CA GLN A 88 18.75 -7.41 10.27
C GLN A 88 20.04 -6.74 9.80
N ASP A 89 20.05 -6.18 8.60
CA ASP A 89 21.21 -5.49 8.00
C ASP A 89 21.60 -4.23 8.81
N LEU A 90 20.62 -3.59 9.43
CA LEU A 90 20.83 -2.44 10.32
C LEU A 90 21.16 -2.82 11.79
N ASN A 91 21.26 -4.12 12.10
CA ASN A 91 21.46 -4.66 13.44
C ASN A 91 20.39 -4.18 14.45
N VAL A 92 19.12 -4.09 14.01
CA VAL A 92 17.96 -3.72 14.83
C VAL A 92 17.15 -4.98 15.14
N SER A 93 17.12 -5.37 16.42
CA SER A 93 16.44 -6.60 16.86
C SER A 93 14.95 -6.44 17.09
N GLY A 94 14.47 -5.20 17.30
CA GLY A 94 13.05 -4.91 17.52
C GLY A 94 12.76 -3.43 17.38
N VAL A 95 11.49 -3.10 17.09
CA VAL A 95 11.03 -1.71 16.88
C VAL A 95 9.78 -1.42 17.68
N ASP A 96 9.58 -0.15 18.06
CA ASP A 96 8.46 0.31 18.88
C ASP A 96 7.25 0.70 18.03
N GLY A 97 7.43 0.87 16.73
CA GLY A 97 6.31 1.09 15.83
C GLY A 97 6.68 0.89 14.35
N ILE A 98 5.68 0.43 13.59
CA ILE A 98 5.75 0.27 12.14
C ILE A 98 4.54 0.96 11.54
N LEU A 99 4.78 1.85 10.59
CA LEU A 99 3.77 2.51 9.76
C LEU A 99 3.86 2.02 8.33
N LEU A 100 2.71 1.68 7.75
CA LEU A 100 2.57 1.41 6.32
C LEU A 100 1.40 2.22 5.77
N ASP A 101 1.66 3.10 4.80
CA ASP A 101 0.67 3.85 4.02
C ASP A 101 0.62 3.24 2.61
N LEU A 102 -0.24 2.22 2.45
CA LEU A 102 -0.25 1.36 1.26
C LEU A 102 -0.77 2.10 0.02
N GLY A 103 -0.44 1.59 -1.15
CA GLY A 103 -0.90 2.10 -2.44
C GLY A 103 0.11 3.02 -3.12
N VAL A 104 -0.39 3.89 -4.01
CA VAL A 104 0.43 4.80 -4.82
C VAL A 104 0.57 6.15 -4.15
N SER A 105 1.76 6.71 -4.22
CA SER A 105 2.02 8.06 -3.73
C SER A 105 1.40 9.11 -4.66
N SER A 106 1.12 10.32 -4.13
CA SER A 106 0.60 11.40 -4.95
C SER A 106 1.54 11.79 -6.09
N PRO A 107 2.87 11.90 -5.92
CA PRO A 107 3.77 12.15 -7.03
C PRO A 107 3.70 11.09 -8.14
N GLN A 108 3.49 9.82 -7.80
CA GLN A 108 3.31 8.76 -8.79
C GLN A 108 2.03 8.92 -9.62
N LEU A 109 0.95 9.43 -9.00
CA LEU A 109 -0.31 9.69 -9.71
C LEU A 109 -0.26 10.99 -10.53
N ASP A 110 0.45 12.00 -10.04
CA ASP A 110 0.51 13.33 -10.64
C ASP A 110 1.53 13.41 -11.79
N ASP A 111 2.55 12.55 -11.79
CA ASP A 111 3.48 12.41 -12.90
C ASP A 111 2.89 11.49 -13.98
N ALA A 112 2.38 12.10 -15.06
CA ALA A 112 1.81 11.37 -16.18
C ALA A 112 2.76 10.31 -16.75
N ALA A 113 4.08 10.58 -16.82
CA ALA A 113 5.07 9.68 -17.40
C ALA A 113 5.17 8.33 -16.65
N ARG A 114 4.71 8.26 -15.41
CA ARG A 114 4.67 7.02 -14.61
C ARG A 114 3.53 6.08 -15.01
N GLY A 115 2.57 6.50 -15.83
CA GLY A 115 1.50 5.66 -16.39
C GLY A 115 0.44 5.16 -15.39
N PHE A 116 0.35 5.69 -14.17
CA PHE A 116 -0.66 5.28 -13.18
C PHE A 116 -2.06 5.84 -13.46
N SER A 117 -2.14 6.95 -14.18
CA SER A 117 -3.41 7.65 -14.44
C SER A 117 -4.09 7.13 -15.70
N TYR A 118 -5.39 6.87 -15.58
CA TYR A 118 -6.26 6.59 -16.73
C TYR A 118 -6.91 7.88 -17.31
N MET A 119 -6.51 9.04 -16.82
CA MET A 119 -7.03 10.34 -17.24
C MET A 119 -6.08 11.12 -18.16
N MET A 120 -4.81 10.72 -18.21
CA MET A 120 -3.76 11.36 -18.99
C MET A 120 -3.10 10.33 -19.88
N ASP A 121 -2.74 10.72 -21.13
CA ASP A 121 -2.03 9.83 -22.03
C ASP A 121 -0.55 9.76 -21.67
N ALA A 122 -0.06 8.52 -21.48
CA ALA A 122 1.29 8.27 -21.04
C ALA A 122 1.71 6.83 -21.41
N PRO A 123 3.00 6.48 -21.41
CA PRO A 123 3.45 5.10 -21.56
C PRO A 123 2.83 4.18 -20.50
N LEU A 124 2.57 2.93 -20.86
CA LEU A 124 2.08 1.89 -19.95
C LEU A 124 3.23 1.38 -19.07
N ASP A 125 3.59 2.11 -18.01
CA ASP A 125 4.64 1.74 -17.08
C ASP A 125 4.07 1.15 -15.78
N MET A 126 3.46 1.94 -14.93
CA MET A 126 2.87 1.59 -13.62
C MET A 126 3.85 0.97 -12.61
N ARG A 127 5.15 0.99 -12.82
CA ARG A 127 6.13 0.52 -11.84
C ARG A 127 6.29 1.53 -10.71
N MET A 128 6.19 1.10 -9.47
CA MET A 128 6.52 1.92 -8.31
C MET A 128 8.05 2.09 -8.19
N ASN A 129 8.81 1.02 -8.41
CA ASN A 129 10.25 1.08 -8.57
C ASN A 129 10.60 1.05 -10.06
N SER A 130 11.16 2.14 -10.59
CA SER A 130 11.54 2.26 -12.01
C SER A 130 12.64 1.28 -12.44
N GLN A 131 13.31 0.63 -11.50
CA GLN A 131 14.35 -0.38 -11.77
C GLN A 131 13.79 -1.80 -11.93
N ASP A 132 12.51 -2.02 -11.59
CA ASP A 132 11.87 -3.32 -11.78
C ASP A 132 11.73 -3.64 -13.27
N THR A 133 11.79 -4.93 -13.60
CA THR A 133 11.75 -5.38 -15.01
C THR A 133 10.33 -5.46 -15.57
N LEU A 134 9.34 -5.83 -14.73
CA LEU A 134 7.94 -5.98 -15.16
C LEU A 134 7.23 -4.64 -15.12
N ASP A 135 6.66 -4.22 -16.25
CA ASP A 135 5.84 -3.02 -16.40
C ASP A 135 4.43 -3.33 -16.93
N ALA A 136 3.56 -2.32 -16.98
CA ALA A 136 2.20 -2.50 -17.47
C ALA A 136 2.15 -2.81 -18.96
N TYR A 137 3.12 -2.33 -19.74
CA TYR A 137 3.22 -2.67 -21.17
C TYR A 137 3.41 -4.17 -21.37
N GLN A 138 4.32 -4.78 -20.61
CA GLN A 138 4.57 -6.22 -20.67
C GLN A 138 3.33 -7.01 -20.23
N VAL A 139 2.69 -6.64 -19.11
CA VAL A 139 1.46 -7.29 -18.64
C VAL A 139 0.39 -7.27 -19.73
N VAL A 140 0.13 -6.10 -20.32
CA VAL A 140 -0.94 -5.91 -21.32
C VAL A 140 -0.61 -6.61 -22.64
N ASN A 141 0.65 -6.56 -23.11
CA ASN A 141 1.01 -7.02 -24.43
C ASN A 141 1.53 -8.46 -24.49
N THR A 142 1.97 -9.06 -23.37
CA THR A 142 2.59 -10.40 -23.40
C THR A 142 1.83 -11.45 -22.60
N TRP A 143 1.10 -11.09 -21.55
CA TRP A 143 0.41 -12.09 -20.73
C TRP A 143 -0.73 -12.76 -21.50
N SER A 144 -1.00 -14.02 -21.21
CA SER A 144 -2.10 -14.76 -21.81
C SER A 144 -3.46 -14.15 -21.47
N GLN A 145 -4.47 -14.43 -22.29
CA GLN A 145 -5.85 -13.98 -22.02
C GLN A 145 -6.34 -14.49 -20.66
N GLU A 146 -5.96 -15.69 -20.27
CA GLU A 146 -6.33 -16.30 -18.99
C GLU A 146 -5.70 -15.56 -17.81
N GLU A 147 -4.42 -15.20 -17.89
CA GLU A 147 -3.73 -14.41 -16.87
C GLU A 147 -4.34 -13.03 -16.73
N LEU A 148 -4.59 -12.34 -17.86
CA LEU A 148 -5.27 -11.04 -17.86
C LEU A 148 -6.66 -11.14 -17.23
N ARG A 149 -7.46 -12.14 -17.61
CA ARG A 149 -8.78 -12.39 -17.02
C ARG A 149 -8.68 -12.60 -15.51
N ARG A 150 -7.71 -13.41 -15.07
CA ARG A 150 -7.49 -13.71 -13.65
C ARG A 150 -7.19 -12.44 -12.87
N ILE A 151 -6.22 -11.62 -13.29
CA ILE A 151 -5.88 -10.39 -12.54
C ILE A 151 -7.02 -9.38 -12.56
N LEU A 152 -7.68 -9.17 -13.69
CA LEU A 152 -8.83 -8.27 -13.78
C LEU A 152 -9.96 -8.68 -12.83
N TYR A 153 -10.24 -9.97 -12.71
CA TYR A 153 -11.25 -10.50 -11.81
C TYR A 153 -10.80 -10.45 -10.34
N THR A 154 -9.58 -10.94 -10.03
CA THR A 154 -9.12 -11.09 -8.64
C THR A 154 -8.61 -9.78 -8.02
N TYR A 155 -7.90 -8.95 -8.79
CA TYR A 155 -7.28 -7.72 -8.31
C TYR A 155 -8.11 -6.47 -8.62
N GLY A 156 -8.90 -6.51 -9.69
CA GLY A 156 -9.80 -5.42 -10.06
C GLY A 156 -11.22 -5.58 -9.53
N GLU A 157 -11.62 -6.77 -9.10
CA GLU A 157 -13.03 -7.11 -8.86
C GLU A 157 -13.91 -6.70 -10.05
N GLU A 158 -13.35 -6.88 -11.29
CA GLU A 158 -13.94 -6.40 -12.54
C GLU A 158 -14.92 -7.44 -13.10
N ARG A 159 -16.18 -7.05 -13.22
CA ARG A 159 -17.26 -7.93 -13.72
C ARG A 159 -17.10 -8.30 -15.19
N TYR A 160 -16.50 -7.41 -15.98
CA TYR A 160 -16.28 -7.58 -17.42
C TYR A 160 -14.88 -8.11 -17.74
N ALA A 161 -14.21 -8.72 -16.77
CA ALA A 161 -12.85 -9.25 -16.91
C ALA A 161 -12.67 -10.16 -18.14
N PRO A 162 -13.58 -11.11 -18.46
CA PRO A 162 -13.43 -11.94 -19.66
C PRO A 162 -13.47 -11.14 -20.96
N GLN A 163 -14.41 -10.18 -21.06
CA GLN A 163 -14.60 -9.35 -22.26
C GLN A 163 -13.41 -8.40 -22.46
N ILE A 164 -12.93 -7.78 -21.37
CA ILE A 164 -11.79 -6.88 -21.40
C ILE A 164 -10.51 -7.63 -21.77
N ALA A 165 -10.24 -8.79 -21.16
CA ALA A 165 -9.08 -9.62 -21.50
C ALA A 165 -9.07 -10.04 -22.97
N ALA A 166 -10.24 -10.48 -23.50
CA ALA A 166 -10.38 -10.82 -24.90
C ALA A 166 -10.18 -9.60 -25.83
N ALA A 167 -10.68 -8.42 -25.45
CA ALA A 167 -10.49 -7.19 -26.21
C ALA A 167 -9.02 -6.75 -26.25
N ILE A 168 -8.32 -6.82 -25.13
CA ILE A 168 -6.88 -6.56 -25.07
C ILE A 168 -6.13 -7.49 -26.01
N CYS A 169 -6.39 -8.80 -25.96
CA CYS A 169 -5.73 -9.78 -26.82
C CYS A 169 -6.01 -9.55 -28.31
N ARG A 170 -7.24 -9.20 -28.69
CA ARG A 170 -7.57 -8.86 -30.09
C ARG A 170 -6.84 -7.61 -30.54
N ARG A 171 -6.89 -6.53 -29.73
CA ARG A 171 -6.29 -5.25 -30.09
C ARG A 171 -4.78 -5.34 -30.27
N ARG A 172 -4.07 -6.00 -29.32
CA ARG A 172 -2.61 -6.14 -29.39
C ARG A 172 -2.12 -7.05 -30.54
N ALA A 173 -2.98 -7.96 -31.02
CA ALA A 173 -2.66 -8.79 -32.19
C ALA A 173 -2.57 -7.96 -33.49
N GLU A 174 -3.27 -6.82 -33.55
CA GLU A 174 -3.21 -5.88 -34.69
C GLU A 174 -2.06 -4.88 -34.50
N LYS A 175 -1.97 -4.28 -33.33
CA LYS A 175 -0.93 -3.32 -32.95
C LYS A 175 -0.78 -3.32 -31.43
N PRO A 176 0.44 -3.31 -30.87
CA PRO A 176 0.67 -3.20 -29.44
C PRO A 176 -0.08 -2.01 -28.82
N ILE A 177 -0.51 -2.19 -27.57
CA ILE A 177 -1.12 -1.14 -26.75
C ILE A 177 0.02 -0.45 -25.99
N GLU A 178 0.34 0.78 -26.37
CA GLU A 178 1.55 1.48 -25.90
C GLU A 178 1.26 2.47 -24.79
N THR A 179 0.02 3.04 -24.80
CA THR A 179 -0.30 4.14 -23.88
C THR A 179 -1.53 3.86 -23.03
N THR A 180 -1.64 4.61 -21.95
CA THR A 180 -2.75 4.52 -21.00
C THR A 180 -4.10 4.79 -21.64
N LEU A 181 -4.24 5.81 -22.51
CA LEU A 181 -5.51 6.10 -23.16
C LEU A 181 -5.86 5.07 -24.22
N GLN A 182 -4.89 4.50 -24.93
CA GLN A 182 -5.16 3.35 -25.82
C GLN A 182 -5.74 2.17 -25.03
N LEU A 183 -5.21 1.87 -23.85
CA LEU A 183 -5.76 0.83 -22.97
C LEU A 183 -7.16 1.20 -22.46
N VAL A 184 -7.41 2.46 -22.10
CA VAL A 184 -8.75 2.96 -21.73
C VAL A 184 -9.75 2.72 -22.83
N ASP A 185 -9.40 3.02 -24.09
CA ASP A 185 -10.30 2.82 -25.24
C ASP A 185 -10.63 1.34 -25.45
N VAL A 186 -9.64 0.45 -25.31
CA VAL A 186 -9.86 -1.00 -25.38
C VAL A 186 -10.81 -1.48 -24.29
N ILE A 187 -10.61 -1.03 -23.04
CA ILE A 187 -11.48 -1.39 -21.91
C ILE A 187 -12.92 -0.91 -22.19
N ARG A 188 -13.09 0.34 -22.60
CA ARG A 188 -14.40 0.92 -22.88
C ARG A 188 -15.14 0.19 -24.00
N SER A 189 -14.43 -0.21 -25.05
CA SER A 189 -15.00 -0.96 -26.17
C SER A 189 -15.52 -2.35 -25.77
N ALA A 190 -15.00 -2.92 -24.70
CA ALA A 190 -15.39 -4.23 -24.17
C ALA A 190 -16.57 -4.18 -23.20
N MET A 191 -16.99 -2.99 -22.77
CA MET A 191 -18.02 -2.81 -21.75
C MET A 191 -19.37 -2.42 -22.36
N PRO A 192 -20.50 -2.90 -21.80
CA PRO A 192 -21.82 -2.51 -22.27
C PRO A 192 -22.12 -1.03 -21.95
N PRO A 193 -22.98 -0.35 -22.75
CA PRO A 193 -23.31 1.05 -22.53
C PRO A 193 -23.81 1.39 -21.12
N ALA A 194 -24.50 0.48 -20.47
CA ALA A 194 -24.97 0.67 -19.10
C ALA A 194 -23.81 0.82 -18.10
N ALA A 195 -22.76 0.02 -18.24
CA ALA A 195 -21.57 0.10 -17.38
C ALA A 195 -20.77 1.40 -17.61
N LEU A 196 -20.75 1.93 -18.83
CA LEU A 196 -20.08 3.19 -19.15
C LEU A 196 -20.75 4.42 -18.54
N ARG A 197 -22.01 4.29 -18.08
CA ARG A 197 -22.77 5.36 -17.41
C ARG A 197 -22.65 5.32 -15.88
N GLU A 198 -21.93 4.32 -15.33
CA GLU A 198 -21.69 4.25 -13.88
C GLU A 198 -20.89 5.48 -13.41
N LYS A 199 -21.09 5.87 -12.14
CA LYS A 199 -20.39 7.02 -11.54
C LYS A 199 -18.88 6.86 -11.53
N GLN A 200 -18.39 5.62 -11.48
CA GLN A 200 -16.98 5.28 -11.46
C GLN A 200 -16.42 5.18 -12.87
N HIS A 201 -15.22 5.71 -13.09
CA HIS A 201 -14.55 5.62 -14.39
C HIS A 201 -14.39 4.14 -14.83
N PRO A 202 -14.75 3.76 -16.09
CA PRO A 202 -14.76 2.36 -16.55
C PRO A 202 -13.42 1.65 -16.39
N ALA A 203 -12.31 2.34 -16.65
CA ALA A 203 -10.96 1.76 -16.56
C ALA A 203 -10.41 1.64 -15.14
N LYS A 204 -11.02 2.24 -14.11
CA LYS A 204 -10.45 2.29 -12.76
C LYS A 204 -10.08 0.92 -12.22
N ARG A 205 -10.98 -0.05 -12.32
CA ARG A 205 -10.76 -1.41 -11.80
C ARG A 205 -9.67 -2.16 -12.56
N SER A 206 -9.66 -2.01 -13.90
CA SER A 206 -8.65 -2.65 -14.74
C SER A 206 -7.26 -2.06 -14.50
N PHE A 207 -7.14 -0.74 -14.35
CA PHE A 207 -5.88 -0.08 -13.98
C PHE A 207 -5.38 -0.52 -12.60
N GLN A 208 -6.27 -0.59 -11.61
CA GLN A 208 -5.95 -1.15 -10.29
C GLN A 208 -5.42 -2.58 -10.42
N ALA A 209 -6.08 -3.43 -11.21
CA ALA A 209 -5.67 -4.83 -11.38
C ALA A 209 -4.27 -4.97 -11.98
N ILE A 210 -3.99 -4.19 -13.04
CA ILE A 210 -2.69 -4.20 -13.71
C ILE A 210 -1.61 -3.65 -12.77
N ARG A 211 -1.88 -2.55 -12.07
CA ARG A 211 -0.96 -1.95 -11.10
C ARG A 211 -0.58 -2.93 -9.99
N ILE A 212 -1.58 -3.60 -9.41
CA ILE A 212 -1.36 -4.63 -8.37
C ILE A 212 -0.50 -5.76 -8.92
N ALA A 213 -0.73 -6.20 -10.16
CA ALA A 213 0.04 -7.26 -10.80
C ALA A 213 1.49 -6.85 -11.09
N VAL A 214 1.71 -5.63 -11.61
CA VAL A 214 3.04 -5.08 -11.91
C VAL A 214 3.89 -4.99 -10.64
N ASN A 215 3.29 -4.57 -9.53
CA ASN A 215 4.02 -4.23 -8.31
C ASN A 215 3.96 -5.30 -7.22
N ASP A 216 3.27 -6.42 -7.45
CA ASP A 216 2.99 -7.47 -6.45
C ASP A 216 2.51 -6.88 -5.11
N GLU A 217 1.55 -5.94 -5.19
CA GLU A 217 1.12 -5.17 -4.02
C GLU A 217 0.52 -6.08 -2.93
N LEU A 218 -0.38 -7.00 -3.31
CA LEU A 218 -1.05 -7.89 -2.35
C LEU A 218 -0.10 -8.93 -1.77
N GLY A 219 0.81 -9.51 -2.56
CA GLY A 219 1.84 -10.42 -2.07
C GLY A 219 2.76 -9.74 -1.07
N SER A 220 3.15 -8.49 -1.33
CA SER A 220 3.94 -7.66 -0.40
C SER A 220 3.19 -7.42 0.92
N VAL A 221 1.88 -7.13 0.88
CA VAL A 221 1.07 -6.96 2.10
C VAL A 221 0.93 -8.26 2.87
N GLU A 222 0.71 -9.39 2.20
CA GLU A 222 0.66 -10.71 2.85
C GLU A 222 1.98 -11.06 3.54
N LYS A 223 3.12 -10.76 2.90
CA LYS A 223 4.46 -11.00 3.46
C LYS A 223 4.70 -10.13 4.69
N VAL A 224 4.48 -8.82 4.60
CA VAL A 224 4.71 -7.93 5.75
C VAL A 224 3.78 -8.23 6.92
N MET A 225 2.55 -8.69 6.69
CA MET A 225 1.65 -9.11 7.78
C MET A 225 2.18 -10.31 8.58
N ARG A 226 2.95 -11.20 7.96
CA ARG A 226 3.62 -12.30 8.66
C ARG A 226 4.85 -11.83 9.43
N ASP A 227 5.63 -10.92 8.83
CA ASP A 227 6.96 -10.56 9.28
C ASP A 227 6.98 -9.38 10.27
N ALA A 228 6.07 -8.40 10.15
CA ALA A 228 6.11 -7.17 10.96
C ALA A 228 5.80 -7.40 12.44
N ILE A 229 4.79 -8.22 12.78
CA ILE A 229 4.37 -8.43 14.18
C ILE A 229 5.49 -9.05 15.04
N PRO A 230 6.25 -10.06 14.60
CA PRO A 230 7.40 -10.55 15.33
C PRO A 230 8.48 -9.50 15.64
N LEU A 231 8.67 -8.54 14.74
CA LEU A 231 9.70 -7.50 14.84
C LEU A 231 9.35 -6.38 15.84
N LEU A 232 8.09 -6.29 16.27
CA LEU A 232 7.70 -5.31 17.28
C LEU A 232 8.24 -5.70 18.66
N ASN A 233 8.66 -4.70 19.43
CA ASN A 233 8.88 -4.81 20.87
C ASN A 233 7.54 -5.01 21.61
N PRO A 234 7.50 -5.60 22.83
CA PRO A 234 6.29 -5.60 23.64
C PRO A 234 5.77 -4.18 23.84
N GLY A 235 4.47 -3.96 23.59
CA GLY A 235 3.84 -2.64 23.57
C GLY A 235 4.08 -1.84 22.27
N GLY A 236 4.90 -2.33 21.36
CA GLY A 236 5.10 -1.73 20.02
C GLY A 236 3.87 -1.86 19.15
N ARG A 237 3.68 -0.93 18.22
CA ARG A 237 2.44 -0.82 17.41
C ARG A 237 2.68 -0.92 15.90
N LEU A 238 1.75 -1.64 15.24
CA LEU A 238 1.67 -1.72 13.80
C LEU A 238 0.45 -0.92 13.34
N ALA A 239 0.68 0.13 12.55
CA ALA A 239 -0.32 1.00 11.96
C ALA A 239 -0.28 0.85 10.43
N ILE A 240 -1.41 0.48 9.81
CA ILE A 240 -1.50 0.26 8.36
C ILE A 240 -2.70 1.01 7.80
N ILE A 241 -2.45 1.89 6.83
CA ILE A 241 -3.47 2.53 6.00
C ILE A 241 -3.65 1.71 4.72
N THR A 242 -4.88 1.44 4.35
CA THR A 242 -5.27 0.74 3.12
C THR A 242 -6.24 1.61 2.32
N PHE A 243 -6.24 1.48 0.98
CA PHE A 243 -7.08 2.30 0.10
C PHE A 243 -8.11 1.50 -0.71
N HIS A 244 -8.02 0.17 -0.72
CA HIS A 244 -9.02 -0.68 -1.37
C HIS A 244 -9.36 -1.93 -0.56
N SER A 245 -10.45 -2.59 -0.96
CA SER A 245 -11.06 -3.72 -0.27
C SER A 245 -10.12 -4.91 -0.07
N LEU A 246 -9.26 -5.18 -1.04
CA LEU A 246 -8.37 -6.34 -1.01
C LEU A 246 -7.26 -6.17 0.02
N GLU A 247 -6.59 -5.00 0.05
CA GLU A 247 -5.61 -4.68 1.10
C GLU A 247 -6.24 -4.73 2.48
N ASP A 248 -7.38 -4.03 2.66
CA ASP A 248 -8.07 -3.98 3.95
C ASP A 248 -8.47 -5.38 4.45
N ARG A 249 -8.84 -6.28 3.53
CA ARG A 249 -9.17 -7.67 3.86
C ARG A 249 -7.95 -8.42 4.40
N ILE A 250 -6.79 -8.32 3.73
CA ILE A 250 -5.55 -8.99 4.16
C ILE A 250 -5.13 -8.47 5.54
N VAL A 251 -5.06 -7.16 5.71
CA VAL A 251 -4.65 -6.52 6.98
C VAL A 251 -5.62 -6.88 8.11
N LYS A 252 -6.95 -6.76 7.87
CA LYS A 252 -7.98 -7.12 8.84
C LYS A 252 -7.87 -8.56 9.30
N LEU A 253 -7.73 -9.50 8.36
CA LEU A 253 -7.66 -10.92 8.67
C LEU A 253 -6.33 -11.27 9.36
N GLY A 254 -5.21 -10.70 8.92
CA GLY A 254 -3.90 -10.90 9.54
C GLY A 254 -3.85 -10.40 10.98
N MET A 255 -4.33 -9.18 11.25
CA MET A 255 -4.40 -8.64 12.61
C MET A 255 -5.37 -9.44 13.50
N ALA A 256 -6.55 -9.85 12.95
CA ALA A 256 -7.50 -10.65 13.69
C ALA A 256 -6.97 -12.04 14.06
N GLU A 257 -6.24 -12.69 13.14
CA GLU A 257 -5.60 -13.99 13.43
C GLU A 257 -4.48 -13.86 14.48
N ALA A 258 -3.69 -12.78 14.41
CA ALA A 258 -2.67 -12.49 15.41
C ALA A 258 -3.24 -12.17 16.81
N ALA A 259 -4.43 -11.55 16.84
CA ALA A 259 -5.14 -11.26 18.09
C ALA A 259 -5.92 -12.46 18.65
N LYS A 260 -6.04 -13.53 17.85
CA LYS A 260 -6.77 -14.72 18.26
C LYS A 260 -5.96 -15.55 19.25
N GLY A 261 -6.56 -15.78 20.41
CA GLY A 261 -6.00 -16.66 21.45
C GLY A 261 -6.33 -18.13 21.19
N CYS A 262 -6.72 -18.81 22.26
CA CYS A 262 -7.08 -20.23 22.23
C CYS A 262 -8.10 -20.54 21.13
N THR A 263 -7.85 -21.64 20.39
CA THR A 263 -8.71 -22.15 19.31
C THR A 263 -9.38 -23.49 19.67
N CYS A 264 -9.23 -23.94 20.92
CA CYS A 264 -9.89 -25.15 21.39
C CYS A 264 -11.42 -24.99 21.38
N PRO A 265 -12.18 -26.06 21.16
CA PRO A 265 -13.63 -26.04 21.32
C PRO A 265 -14.02 -25.52 22.72
N PRO A 266 -15.09 -24.72 22.84
CA PRO A 266 -15.53 -24.19 24.15
C PRO A 266 -15.88 -25.28 25.19
N SER A 267 -16.15 -26.51 24.73
CA SER A 267 -16.44 -27.67 25.57
C SER A 267 -15.20 -28.30 26.24
N PHE A 268 -13.99 -27.90 25.85
CA PHE A 268 -12.79 -28.45 26.45
C PHE A 268 -12.56 -27.83 27.84
N PRO A 269 -12.38 -28.67 28.89
CA PRO A 269 -12.16 -28.17 30.25
C PRO A 269 -10.84 -27.42 30.44
N VAL A 270 -9.84 -27.74 29.60
CA VAL A 270 -8.48 -27.14 29.64
C VAL A 270 -8.00 -26.86 28.21
N CYS A 271 -7.34 -25.73 28.06
CA CYS A 271 -6.73 -25.37 26.76
C CYS A 271 -5.57 -26.31 26.45
N VAL A 272 -5.64 -27.01 25.31
CA VAL A 272 -4.59 -27.93 24.83
C VAL A 272 -3.84 -27.37 23.61
N CYS A 273 -4.28 -26.28 22.99
CA CYS A 273 -3.61 -25.71 21.80
C CYS A 273 -2.42 -24.83 22.14
N GLY A 274 -2.28 -24.36 23.38
CA GLY A 274 -1.20 -23.46 23.81
C GLY A 274 -1.16 -22.09 23.13
N LYS A 275 -2.11 -21.80 22.21
CA LYS A 275 -2.13 -20.57 21.43
C LYS A 275 -2.50 -19.38 22.30
N LYS A 276 -1.61 -18.38 22.31
CA LYS A 276 -1.82 -17.08 22.97
C LYS A 276 -1.97 -15.99 21.92
N PRO A 277 -2.75 -14.94 22.17
CA PRO A 277 -2.78 -13.79 21.28
C PRO A 277 -1.39 -13.13 21.25
N LYS A 278 -0.97 -12.71 20.06
CA LYS A 278 0.32 -12.02 19.85
C LYS A 278 0.14 -10.51 19.92
N VAL A 279 -1.07 -10.02 19.62
CA VAL A 279 -1.40 -8.60 19.61
C VAL A 279 -2.77 -8.37 20.23
N LYS A 280 -3.02 -7.14 20.69
CA LYS A 280 -4.37 -6.62 20.92
C LYS A 280 -4.72 -5.62 19.81
N LEU A 281 -5.96 -5.62 19.34
CA LEU A 281 -6.45 -4.62 18.39
C LEU A 281 -6.75 -3.32 19.14
N ILE A 282 -6.17 -2.20 18.68
CA ILE A 282 -6.44 -0.88 19.28
C ILE A 282 -7.84 -0.42 18.92
N SER A 283 -8.30 -0.69 17.70
CA SER A 283 -9.72 -0.54 17.35
C SER A 283 -10.23 -1.76 16.57
N ARG A 284 -11.49 -2.16 16.82
CA ARG A 284 -12.13 -3.25 16.07
C ARG A 284 -12.59 -2.80 14.68
N LYS A 285 -12.98 -1.53 14.55
CA LYS A 285 -13.35 -0.91 13.28
C LYS A 285 -12.16 -0.15 12.73
N PRO A 286 -12.02 -0.02 11.40
CA PRO A 286 -10.99 0.84 10.84
C PRO A 286 -11.29 2.30 11.24
N ILE A 287 -10.23 3.06 11.47
CA ILE A 287 -10.28 4.51 11.60
C ILE A 287 -10.34 5.07 10.18
N VAL A 288 -11.23 6.01 9.93
CA VAL A 288 -11.46 6.65 8.62
C VAL A 288 -11.30 8.17 8.75
N ALA A 289 -11.07 8.85 7.63
CA ALA A 289 -10.91 10.28 7.60
C ALA A 289 -12.16 11.02 8.12
N SER A 290 -11.94 12.10 8.85
CA SER A 290 -13.02 13.03 9.26
C SER A 290 -13.56 13.81 8.06
N ASP A 291 -14.74 14.43 8.23
CA ASP A 291 -15.32 15.28 7.18
C ASP A 291 -14.40 16.43 6.82
N GLU A 292 -13.70 17.05 7.81
CA GLU A 292 -12.73 18.11 7.60
C GLU A 292 -11.54 17.63 6.75
N GLU A 293 -11.02 16.42 7.03
CA GLU A 293 -9.94 15.85 6.22
C GLU A 293 -10.42 15.51 4.80
N LEU A 294 -11.65 15.02 4.64
CA LEU A 294 -12.23 14.71 3.32
C LEU A 294 -12.38 15.96 2.44
N GLU A 295 -12.70 17.11 3.04
CA GLU A 295 -12.76 18.39 2.34
C GLU A 295 -11.37 18.89 1.94
N ALA A 296 -10.40 18.79 2.85
CA ALA A 296 -9.02 19.23 2.61
C ALA A 296 -8.22 18.26 1.71
N ASN A 297 -8.48 16.94 1.81
CA ASN A 297 -7.76 15.88 1.11
C ASN A 297 -8.72 14.81 0.57
N PRO A 298 -9.35 15.01 -0.60
CA PRO A 298 -10.27 14.02 -1.19
C PRO A 298 -9.67 12.62 -1.41
N ARG A 299 -8.33 12.49 -1.42
CA ARG A 299 -7.62 11.20 -1.56
C ARG A 299 -7.79 10.32 -0.32
N SER A 300 -8.10 10.88 0.85
CA SER A 300 -8.38 10.13 2.09
C SER A 300 -9.71 9.38 2.08
N ARG A 301 -10.60 9.64 1.09
CA ARG A 301 -11.97 9.07 1.04
C ARG A 301 -12.02 7.55 1.21
N SER A 302 -11.07 6.82 0.65
CA SER A 302 -11.04 5.36 0.69
C SER A 302 -10.10 4.81 1.77
N ALA A 303 -9.39 5.70 2.47
CA ALA A 303 -8.41 5.33 3.47
C ALA A 303 -9.04 4.65 4.69
N LYS A 304 -8.40 3.60 5.17
CA LYS A 304 -8.77 2.87 6.37
C LYS A 304 -7.52 2.55 7.17
N LEU A 305 -7.37 3.18 8.31
CA LEU A 305 -6.28 2.88 9.23
C LEU A 305 -6.68 1.75 10.19
N ARG A 306 -5.82 0.76 10.34
CA ARG A 306 -5.90 -0.29 11.35
C ARG A 306 -4.65 -0.30 12.21
N VAL A 307 -4.83 -0.45 13.52
CA VAL A 307 -3.74 -0.45 14.49
C VAL A 307 -3.87 -1.65 15.42
N CYS A 308 -2.75 -2.33 15.64
CA CYS A 308 -2.61 -3.33 16.70
C CYS A 308 -1.33 -3.09 17.51
N GLU A 309 -1.33 -3.60 18.75
CA GLU A 309 -0.22 -3.48 19.69
C GLU A 309 0.27 -4.87 20.07
N LYS A 310 1.57 -5.07 20.09
CA LYS A 310 2.25 -6.31 20.52
C LYS A 310 2.02 -6.55 22.01
N LEU A 311 1.67 -7.78 22.38
CA LEU A 311 1.53 -8.23 23.77
C LEU A 311 2.84 -8.74 24.33
#